data_9c2c66da94e9d72176c03fb3a92288f0
#
_entry.id   9c2c66da94e9d72176c03fb3a92288f0
#
_cell.length_a   1.000
_cell.length_b   1.000
_cell.length_c   1.000
_cell.angle_alpha   90.00
_cell.angle_beta   90.00
_cell.angle_gamma   90.00
#
_symmetry.space_group_name_H-M   'P 1'
#
loop_
_entity.id
_entity.type
_entity.pdbx_description
1 polymer ?
#
loop_
_entity_poly.entity_id
_entity_poly.type
_entity_poly.pdbx_seq_one_letter_code
_entity_poly.pdbx_strand_id
1 'polypeptide(L)'
;MAFTDKLRDVLRSFNHADSANVLLTFSVAVLPIMGFVGAAVDYSRANSDKAAMQAAVDATALWLSKNAATMTTAQLNQNATNHFNAVFTRTDVANIVITPTYTTSQGTQLVVTGAGSVPTKFMGLVGFSSLNINVTSTIKWGNSRLRVALVLDNTGSMADSGKITALKTATNNLLTQLKNAAVNNGDVYVSIVPFVKDVNVDPVNYNATWIDWTDWEAVNGSCSKNKYTDQATCISHNKTWTPDDHNTWNGCITDRGGSNAPSASNTDTNVTAPVVAVTDTLFPAEQYSPCPQALMALSYDWTSMSNLVNNMSPGGNTNQAIGLVLGWQSLVGGGPFPTPPAMDPNYKYQQVIILLTDGLNTQDRWYTDQSSIDSREQMTCTNIKAASITLYTVQVNTGGDPTSTLLQNCASDSSKFFLLTSSSQIVTTRQIGTALSNLRVAK
;
A
#
# COMPACT_ATOMS: atom_id res chain seq x y z
N MET A 1 -28.80 35.00 -87.89
CA MET A 1 -27.71 36.04 -87.68
C MET A 1 -27.92 36.94 -86.50
N ALA A 2 -29.16 37.34 -86.09
CA ALA A 2 -29.39 38.27 -84.99
C ALA A 2 -29.16 37.77 -83.54
N PHE A 3 -29.09 36.48 -83.32
CA PHE A 3 -28.97 35.91 -81.91
C PHE A 3 -27.48 35.82 -81.54
N THR A 4 -26.63 35.51 -82.47
CA THR A 4 -25.18 35.34 -82.23
C THR A 4 -24.50 36.71 -81.99
N ASP A 5 -25.00 37.75 -82.67
CA ASP A 5 -24.47 39.12 -82.48
C ASP A 5 -24.88 39.73 -81.14
N LYS A 6 -26.10 39.51 -80.69
CA LYS A 6 -26.56 39.95 -79.39
C LYS A 6 -25.85 39.24 -78.24
N LEU A 7 -25.54 37.97 -78.41
CA LEU A 7 -24.79 37.18 -77.36
C LEU A 7 -23.34 37.69 -77.30
N ARG A 8 -22.74 38.09 -78.47
CA ARG A 8 -21.39 38.59 -78.55
C ARG A 8 -21.25 40.00 -77.94
N ASP A 9 -22.26 40.85 -78.12
CA ASP A 9 -22.32 42.18 -77.51
C ASP A 9 -22.56 42.13 -76.01
N VAL A 10 -23.39 41.24 -75.52
CA VAL A 10 -23.62 40.96 -74.10
C VAL A 10 -22.31 40.47 -73.49
N LEU A 11 -21.61 39.56 -74.10
CA LEU A 11 -20.31 39.05 -73.63
C LEU A 11 -19.22 40.09 -73.66
N ARG A 12 -19.21 40.96 -74.65
CA ARG A 12 -18.27 42.10 -74.72
C ARG A 12 -18.56 43.19 -73.65
N SER A 13 -19.82 43.53 -73.44
CA SER A 13 -20.19 44.48 -72.38
C SER A 13 -19.90 43.92 -70.99
N PHE A 14 -20.02 42.59 -70.80
CA PHE A 14 -19.68 41.92 -69.57
C PHE A 14 -18.19 41.93 -69.26
N ASN A 15 -17.34 41.87 -70.30
CA ASN A 15 -15.90 41.85 -70.18
C ASN A 15 -15.26 43.26 -69.90
N HIS A 16 -16.05 44.31 -70.02
CA HIS A 16 -15.62 45.75 -69.80
C HIS A 16 -16.35 46.42 -68.64
N ALA A 17 -17.23 45.65 -67.89
CA ALA A 17 -17.92 46.21 -66.76
C ALA A 17 -17.15 45.83 -65.45
N ASP A 18 -16.73 46.84 -64.71
CA ASP A 18 -16.06 46.66 -63.39
C ASP A 18 -16.89 45.79 -62.43
N SER A 19 -18.22 45.84 -62.56
CA SER A 19 -19.16 45.01 -61.83
C SER A 19 -19.08 43.50 -62.20
N ALA A 20 -18.68 43.15 -63.46
CA ALA A 20 -18.50 41.78 -63.91
C ALA A 20 -17.25 41.16 -63.33
N ASN A 21 -16.21 41.93 -63.13
CA ASN A 21 -14.96 41.53 -62.53
C ASN A 21 -15.14 41.18 -61.04
N VAL A 22 -15.96 41.92 -60.30
CA VAL A 22 -16.34 41.64 -58.92
C VAL A 22 -17.14 40.36 -58.82
N LEU A 23 -18.13 40.11 -59.71
CA LEU A 23 -18.92 38.91 -59.73
C LEU A 23 -18.10 37.65 -60.00
N LEU A 24 -17.15 37.75 -60.96
CA LEU A 24 -16.25 36.65 -61.31
C LEU A 24 -15.28 36.33 -60.15
N THR A 25 -14.68 37.36 -59.57
CA THR A 25 -13.78 37.23 -58.42
C THR A 25 -14.50 36.66 -57.22
N PHE A 26 -15.73 37.12 -56.92
CA PHE A 26 -16.59 36.60 -55.87
C PHE A 26 -16.99 35.15 -56.12
N SER A 27 -17.36 34.78 -57.34
CA SER A 27 -17.72 33.40 -57.68
C SER A 27 -16.56 32.44 -57.52
N VAL A 28 -15.34 32.86 -57.84
CA VAL A 28 -14.12 32.05 -57.65
C VAL A 28 -13.73 32.00 -56.17
N ALA A 29 -13.93 33.08 -55.41
CA ALA A 29 -13.59 33.13 -53.98
C ALA A 29 -14.58 32.35 -53.11
N VAL A 30 -15.86 32.27 -53.50
CA VAL A 30 -16.90 31.54 -52.73
C VAL A 30 -16.64 30.02 -52.68
N LEU A 31 -16.04 29.44 -53.72
CA LEU A 31 -15.74 27.98 -53.73
C LEU A 31 -14.78 27.56 -52.62
N PRO A 32 -13.61 28.17 -52.47
CA PRO A 32 -12.73 27.84 -51.34
C PRO A 32 -13.33 28.20 -49.98
N ILE A 33 -14.09 29.29 -49.85
CA ILE A 33 -14.74 29.68 -48.61
C ILE A 33 -15.79 28.62 -48.21
N MET A 34 -16.64 28.19 -49.13
CA MET A 34 -17.58 27.09 -48.89
C MET A 34 -16.86 25.78 -48.55
N GLY A 35 -15.73 25.50 -49.17
CA GLY A 35 -14.88 24.36 -48.86
C GLY A 35 -14.37 24.40 -47.41
N PHE A 36 -13.84 25.53 -46.96
CA PHE A 36 -13.40 25.70 -45.58
C PHE A 36 -14.51 25.62 -44.56
N VAL A 37 -15.64 26.28 -44.79
CA VAL A 37 -16.83 26.19 -43.93
C VAL A 37 -17.36 24.74 -43.87
N GLY A 38 -17.43 24.08 -45.02
CA GLY A 38 -17.87 22.70 -45.11
C GLY A 38 -16.91 21.74 -44.38
N ALA A 39 -15.60 21.94 -44.52
CA ALA A 39 -14.61 21.17 -43.78
C ALA A 39 -14.72 21.39 -42.26
N ALA A 40 -14.96 22.63 -41.81
CA ALA A 40 -15.18 22.93 -40.40
C ALA A 40 -16.42 22.24 -39.85
N VAL A 41 -17.50 22.15 -40.63
CA VAL A 41 -18.74 21.41 -40.24
C VAL A 41 -18.47 19.92 -40.16
N ASP A 42 -17.84 19.31 -41.17
CA ASP A 42 -17.49 17.90 -41.14
C ASP A 42 -16.58 17.55 -39.98
N TYR A 43 -15.57 18.36 -39.71
CA TYR A 43 -14.64 18.20 -38.57
C TYR A 43 -15.35 18.35 -37.25
N SER A 44 -16.24 19.31 -37.09
CA SER A 44 -17.03 19.53 -35.88
C SER A 44 -17.92 18.33 -35.57
N ARG A 45 -18.56 17.74 -36.60
CA ARG A 45 -19.35 16.51 -36.46
C ARG A 45 -18.47 15.34 -36.03
N ALA A 46 -17.38 15.10 -36.74
CA ALA A 46 -16.44 14.02 -36.41
C ALA A 46 -15.89 14.15 -34.98
N ASN A 47 -15.63 15.37 -34.50
CA ASN A 47 -15.19 15.61 -33.12
C ASN A 47 -16.30 15.36 -32.09
N SER A 48 -17.55 15.70 -32.42
CA SER A 48 -18.72 15.37 -31.58
C SER A 48 -18.91 13.85 -31.45
N ASP A 49 -18.78 13.13 -32.57
CA ASP A 49 -18.92 11.67 -32.62
C ASP A 49 -17.75 10.98 -31.90
N LYS A 50 -16.55 11.51 -32.03
CA LYS A 50 -15.37 11.06 -31.27
C LYS A 50 -15.58 11.24 -29.76
N ALA A 51 -16.12 12.35 -29.32
CA ALA A 51 -16.42 12.59 -27.89
C ALA A 51 -17.49 11.61 -27.36
N ALA A 52 -18.54 11.37 -28.14
CA ALA A 52 -19.55 10.40 -27.79
C ALA A 52 -18.99 8.96 -27.75
N MET A 53 -18.12 8.62 -28.70
CA MET A 53 -17.44 7.32 -28.74
C MET A 53 -16.48 7.14 -27.56
N GLN A 54 -15.74 8.20 -27.17
CA GLN A 54 -14.90 8.16 -25.97
C GLN A 54 -15.72 7.87 -24.72
N ALA A 55 -16.83 8.56 -24.53
CA ALA A 55 -17.71 8.32 -23.37
C ALA A 55 -18.25 6.88 -23.33
N ALA A 56 -18.62 6.31 -24.50
CA ALA A 56 -19.08 4.94 -24.60
C ALA A 56 -17.97 3.91 -24.31
N VAL A 57 -16.74 4.17 -24.80
CA VAL A 57 -15.56 3.33 -24.53
C VAL A 57 -15.18 3.41 -23.04
N ASP A 58 -15.22 4.60 -22.43
CA ASP A 58 -14.98 4.78 -20.99
C ASP A 58 -15.99 3.99 -20.13
N ALA A 59 -17.28 4.09 -20.46
CA ALA A 59 -18.32 3.34 -19.78
C ALA A 59 -18.13 1.82 -19.94
N THR A 60 -17.75 1.38 -21.14
CA THR A 60 -17.49 -0.04 -21.46
C THR A 60 -16.28 -0.57 -20.71
N ALA A 61 -15.17 0.19 -20.67
CA ALA A 61 -13.98 -0.18 -19.92
C ALA A 61 -14.28 -0.31 -18.42
N LEU A 62 -15.02 0.65 -17.86
CA LEU A 62 -15.41 0.62 -16.44
C LEU A 62 -16.33 -0.56 -16.12
N TRP A 63 -17.28 -0.88 -17.00
CA TRP A 63 -18.19 -2.01 -16.81
C TRP A 63 -17.45 -3.35 -16.88
N LEU A 64 -16.56 -3.54 -17.87
CA LEU A 64 -15.78 -4.74 -18.05
C LEU A 64 -14.78 -4.96 -16.91
N SER A 65 -14.21 -3.89 -16.34
CA SER A 65 -13.18 -3.99 -15.31
C SER A 65 -13.61 -4.79 -14.08
N LYS A 66 -14.92 -4.85 -13.81
CA LYS A 66 -15.49 -5.58 -12.68
C LYS A 66 -15.23 -7.10 -12.76
N ASN A 67 -15.21 -7.66 -13.97
CA ASN A 67 -15.13 -9.10 -14.18
C ASN A 67 -14.06 -9.52 -15.19
N ALA A 68 -13.24 -8.60 -15.69
CA ALA A 68 -12.26 -8.87 -16.75
C ALA A 68 -11.28 -10.01 -16.39
N ALA A 69 -10.93 -10.14 -15.09
CA ALA A 69 -10.01 -11.18 -14.61
C ALA A 69 -10.56 -12.62 -14.74
N THR A 70 -11.88 -12.78 -14.83
CA THR A 70 -12.54 -14.10 -14.91
C THR A 70 -13.02 -14.45 -16.32
N MET A 71 -12.86 -13.52 -17.29
CA MET A 71 -13.29 -13.70 -18.66
C MET A 71 -12.18 -14.28 -19.54
N THR A 72 -12.56 -15.18 -20.44
CA THR A 72 -11.69 -15.54 -21.55
C THR A 72 -11.58 -14.37 -22.54
N THR A 73 -10.55 -14.36 -23.39
CA THR A 73 -10.38 -13.32 -24.43
C THR A 73 -11.60 -13.21 -25.35
N ALA A 74 -12.22 -14.34 -25.70
CA ALA A 74 -13.43 -14.36 -26.53
C ALA A 74 -14.63 -13.72 -25.81
N GLN A 75 -14.84 -14.03 -24.53
CA GLN A 75 -15.88 -13.41 -23.71
C GLN A 75 -15.64 -11.92 -23.51
N LEU A 76 -14.39 -11.53 -23.31
CA LEU A 76 -14.01 -10.13 -23.13
C LEU A 76 -14.35 -9.31 -24.39
N ASN A 77 -13.98 -9.81 -25.58
CA ASN A 77 -14.29 -9.17 -26.87
C ASN A 77 -15.81 -9.07 -27.11
N GLN A 78 -16.55 -10.16 -26.87
CA GLN A 78 -17.99 -10.18 -27.07
C GLN A 78 -18.71 -9.22 -26.13
N ASN A 79 -18.35 -9.24 -24.86
CA ASN A 79 -18.94 -8.37 -23.84
C ASN A 79 -18.59 -6.90 -24.07
N ALA A 80 -17.37 -6.57 -24.52
CA ALA A 80 -16.98 -5.23 -24.90
C ALA A 80 -17.86 -4.68 -26.02
N THR A 81 -18.03 -5.45 -27.09
CA THR A 81 -18.85 -5.08 -28.25
C THR A 81 -20.31 -4.91 -27.86
N ASN A 82 -20.86 -5.86 -27.09
CA ASN A 82 -22.25 -5.80 -26.66
C ASN A 82 -22.54 -4.59 -25.77
N HIS A 83 -21.69 -4.33 -24.78
CA HIS A 83 -21.89 -3.18 -23.90
C HIS A 83 -21.70 -1.87 -24.64
N PHE A 84 -20.66 -1.75 -25.46
CA PHE A 84 -20.45 -0.57 -26.30
C PHE A 84 -21.67 -0.26 -27.15
N ASN A 85 -22.22 -1.23 -27.87
CA ASN A 85 -23.39 -1.07 -28.72
C ASN A 85 -24.66 -0.70 -27.95
N ALA A 86 -24.74 -1.08 -26.66
CA ALA A 86 -25.87 -0.70 -25.79
C ALA A 86 -25.82 0.77 -25.35
N VAL A 87 -24.60 1.37 -25.25
CA VAL A 87 -24.43 2.74 -24.74
C VAL A 87 -24.09 3.77 -25.83
N PHE A 88 -23.59 3.32 -26.99
CA PHE A 88 -23.28 4.18 -28.14
C PHE A 88 -24.43 4.24 -29.10
N THR A 89 -25.12 5.38 -29.15
CA THR A 89 -26.37 5.57 -29.93
C THR A 89 -26.21 6.36 -31.24
N ARG A 90 -24.96 6.73 -31.61
CA ARG A 90 -24.71 7.46 -32.84
C ARG A 90 -24.77 6.53 -34.05
N THR A 91 -25.54 6.90 -35.06
CA THR A 91 -25.79 6.10 -36.27
C THR A 91 -24.94 6.55 -37.47
N ASP A 92 -24.25 7.67 -37.35
CA ASP A 92 -23.43 8.27 -38.40
C ASP A 92 -21.95 7.88 -38.34
N VAL A 93 -21.57 7.01 -37.42
CA VAL A 93 -20.23 6.40 -37.38
C VAL A 93 -20.29 5.00 -37.98
N ALA A 94 -19.46 4.75 -38.98
CA ALA A 94 -19.36 3.48 -39.68
C ALA A 94 -18.08 2.73 -39.27
N ASN A 95 -18.03 1.42 -39.59
CA ASN A 95 -16.84 0.55 -39.41
C ASN A 95 -16.32 0.54 -37.97
N ILE A 96 -17.22 0.48 -36.99
CA ILE A 96 -16.85 0.50 -35.58
C ILE A 96 -16.19 -0.84 -35.20
N VAL A 97 -14.99 -0.75 -34.60
CA VAL A 97 -14.25 -1.87 -34.05
C VAL A 97 -13.88 -1.55 -32.62
N ILE A 98 -14.26 -2.42 -31.67
CA ILE A 98 -13.94 -2.31 -30.25
C ILE A 98 -12.99 -3.45 -29.88
N THR A 99 -11.83 -3.10 -29.35
CA THR A 99 -10.79 -4.07 -28.96
C THR A 99 -10.41 -3.89 -27.49
N PRO A 100 -10.86 -4.77 -26.60
CA PRO A 100 -10.39 -4.81 -25.22
C PRO A 100 -9.10 -5.63 -25.13
N THR A 101 -8.16 -5.17 -24.30
CA THR A 101 -6.91 -5.88 -23.96
C THR A 101 -6.75 -5.91 -22.47
N TYR A 102 -6.75 -7.09 -21.87
CA TYR A 102 -6.53 -7.28 -20.43
C TYR A 102 -5.13 -7.84 -20.19
N THR A 103 -4.38 -7.22 -19.29
CA THR A 103 -3.02 -7.64 -18.91
C THR A 103 -2.80 -7.57 -17.41
N THR A 104 -1.91 -8.41 -16.88
CA THR A 104 -1.50 -8.45 -15.48
C THR A 104 0.01 -8.30 -15.29
N SER A 105 0.78 -8.19 -16.37
CA SER A 105 2.24 -8.26 -16.35
C SER A 105 2.94 -7.03 -15.75
N GLN A 106 2.28 -5.88 -15.71
CA GLN A 106 2.79 -4.63 -15.12
C GLN A 106 1.69 -3.94 -14.30
N GLY A 107 1.05 -4.71 -13.42
CA GLY A 107 -0.18 -4.32 -12.77
C GLY A 107 -1.39 -4.71 -13.63
N THR A 108 -2.51 -4.92 -12.98
CA THR A 108 -3.74 -5.28 -13.67
C THR A 108 -4.29 -4.07 -14.40
N GLN A 109 -4.44 -4.20 -15.71
CA GLN A 109 -5.04 -3.16 -16.54
C GLN A 109 -5.95 -3.73 -17.63
N LEU A 110 -6.97 -2.99 -17.94
CA LEU A 110 -7.85 -3.19 -19.08
C LEU A 110 -7.75 -1.95 -19.97
N VAL A 111 -7.33 -2.15 -21.21
CA VAL A 111 -7.33 -1.12 -22.25
C VAL A 111 -8.45 -1.46 -23.21
N VAL A 112 -9.36 -0.52 -23.46
CA VAL A 112 -10.38 -0.66 -24.50
C VAL A 112 -10.13 0.39 -25.55
N THR A 113 -9.86 -0.02 -26.77
CA THR A 113 -9.73 0.88 -27.92
C THR A 113 -10.96 0.81 -28.78
N GLY A 114 -11.38 1.96 -29.29
CA GLY A 114 -12.47 2.08 -30.25
C GLY A 114 -11.96 2.77 -31.51
N ALA A 115 -12.23 2.20 -32.67
CA ALA A 115 -11.96 2.80 -33.98
C ALA A 115 -13.25 2.89 -34.80
N GLY A 116 -13.40 3.92 -35.62
CA GLY A 116 -14.54 4.11 -36.50
C GLY A 116 -14.27 5.17 -37.56
N SER A 117 -15.18 5.34 -38.50
CA SER A 117 -15.08 6.34 -39.54
C SER A 117 -16.38 7.17 -39.63
N VAL A 118 -16.27 8.47 -39.73
CA VAL A 118 -17.40 9.40 -39.91
C VAL A 118 -17.41 9.85 -41.36
N PRO A 119 -18.45 9.51 -42.14
CA PRO A 119 -18.58 9.97 -43.52
C PRO A 119 -18.70 11.51 -43.58
N THR A 120 -17.93 12.11 -44.46
CA THR A 120 -17.96 13.55 -44.69
C THR A 120 -19.05 13.92 -45.70
N LYS A 121 -19.61 15.14 -45.56
CA LYS A 121 -20.61 15.66 -46.50
C LYS A 121 -20.00 16.67 -47.47
N PHE A 122 -19.11 17.51 -46.99
CA PHE A 122 -18.49 18.57 -47.75
C PHE A 122 -17.06 18.22 -48.18
N MET A 123 -16.27 17.65 -47.30
CA MET A 123 -14.88 17.24 -47.61
C MET A 123 -14.84 16.10 -48.64
N GLY A 124 -15.92 15.33 -48.79
CA GLY A 124 -16.07 14.33 -49.84
C GLY A 124 -15.98 14.91 -51.24
N LEU A 125 -16.40 16.14 -51.44
CA LEU A 125 -16.31 16.87 -52.74
C LEU A 125 -14.86 17.17 -53.13
N VAL A 126 -13.95 17.25 -52.18
CA VAL A 126 -12.51 17.52 -52.38
C VAL A 126 -11.66 16.27 -52.16
N GLY A 127 -12.26 15.06 -52.16
CA GLY A 127 -11.56 13.79 -52.13
C GLY A 127 -11.42 13.10 -50.78
N PHE A 128 -11.93 13.70 -49.68
CA PHE A 128 -11.90 13.11 -48.35
C PHE A 128 -13.28 12.55 -47.96
N SER A 129 -13.55 11.32 -48.27
CA SER A 129 -14.89 10.71 -48.10
C SER A 129 -15.26 10.37 -46.67
N SER A 130 -14.30 10.24 -45.75
CA SER A 130 -14.49 9.98 -44.33
C SER A 130 -13.37 10.51 -43.46
N LEU A 131 -13.66 10.76 -42.19
CA LEU A 131 -12.69 11.08 -41.14
C LEU A 131 -12.61 9.92 -40.15
N ASN A 132 -11.42 9.37 -39.93
CA ASN A 132 -11.21 8.30 -38.95
C ASN A 132 -11.18 8.89 -37.55
N ILE A 133 -11.88 8.25 -36.64
CA ILE A 133 -11.87 8.54 -35.22
C ILE A 133 -11.32 7.33 -34.45
N ASN A 134 -10.41 7.61 -33.52
CA ASN A 134 -9.84 6.63 -32.63
C ASN A 134 -9.92 7.14 -31.18
N VAL A 135 -10.29 6.27 -30.27
CA VAL A 135 -10.46 6.57 -28.85
C VAL A 135 -9.87 5.42 -28.02
N THR A 136 -9.43 5.72 -26.81
CA THR A 136 -8.85 4.71 -25.92
C THR A 136 -9.25 5.03 -24.48
N SER A 137 -9.64 4.00 -23.75
CA SER A 137 -9.84 4.05 -22.29
C SER A 137 -8.94 3.04 -21.62
N THR A 138 -8.29 3.43 -20.54
CA THR A 138 -7.43 2.55 -19.74
C THR A 138 -7.88 2.58 -18.30
N ILE A 139 -8.31 1.43 -17.79
CA ILE A 139 -8.62 1.22 -16.38
C ILE A 139 -7.49 0.40 -15.76
N LYS A 140 -6.90 0.91 -14.70
CA LYS A 140 -5.87 0.20 -13.94
C LYS A 140 -6.39 -0.06 -12.54
N TRP A 141 -6.19 -1.27 -12.04
CA TRP A 141 -6.54 -1.64 -10.66
C TRP A 141 -5.54 -2.68 -10.12
N GLY A 142 -5.53 -2.87 -8.79
CA GLY A 142 -4.60 -3.80 -8.16
C GLY A 142 -3.14 -3.38 -8.30
N ASN A 143 -2.85 -2.09 -8.56
CA ASN A 143 -1.50 -1.56 -8.69
C ASN A 143 -0.88 -1.21 -7.33
N SER A 144 -1.59 -1.44 -6.23
CA SER A 144 -1.07 -1.25 -4.89
C SER A 144 -0.65 -2.58 -4.30
N ARG A 145 0.58 -2.65 -3.77
CA ARG A 145 1.11 -3.76 -2.99
C ARG A 145 1.20 -3.36 -1.53
N LEU A 146 0.99 -4.32 -0.65
CA LEU A 146 0.97 -4.07 0.79
C LEU A 146 2.19 -4.69 1.46
N ARG A 147 2.78 -3.96 2.39
CA ARG A 147 3.72 -4.46 3.39
C ARG A 147 3.14 -4.14 4.75
N VAL A 148 2.77 -5.18 5.49
CA VAL A 148 2.05 -5.07 6.75
C VAL A 148 2.89 -5.65 7.86
N ALA A 149 3.13 -4.88 8.92
CA ALA A 149 3.70 -5.38 10.15
C ALA A 149 2.59 -5.54 11.20
N LEU A 150 2.43 -6.76 11.69
CA LEU A 150 1.52 -7.09 12.79
C LEU A 150 2.32 -7.09 14.09
N VAL A 151 2.07 -6.13 14.96
CA VAL A 151 2.70 -5.98 16.28
C VAL A 151 1.71 -6.49 17.31
N LEU A 152 2.02 -7.64 17.90
CA LEU A 152 1.05 -8.44 18.66
C LEU A 152 1.46 -8.54 20.12
N ASP A 153 0.59 -8.06 20.97
CA ASP A 153 0.77 -8.11 22.41
C ASP A 153 0.70 -9.56 22.92
N ASN A 154 1.77 -10.00 23.57
CA ASN A 154 1.91 -11.33 24.16
C ASN A 154 2.14 -11.24 25.67
N THR A 155 1.80 -10.12 26.32
CA THR A 155 2.09 -9.82 27.71
C THR A 155 1.16 -10.56 28.70
N GLY A 156 1.50 -10.48 29.99
CA GLY A 156 0.77 -11.20 31.03
C GLY A 156 -0.70 -10.83 31.15
N SER A 157 -1.07 -9.56 30.95
CA SER A 157 -2.46 -9.07 30.99
C SER A 157 -3.34 -9.67 29.89
N MET A 158 -2.74 -10.12 28.79
CA MET A 158 -3.47 -10.79 27.72
C MET A 158 -4.00 -12.19 28.12
N ALA A 159 -3.56 -12.76 29.24
CA ALA A 159 -4.11 -14.01 29.78
C ALA A 159 -5.55 -13.84 30.29
N ASP A 160 -5.90 -12.63 30.70
CA ASP A 160 -7.18 -12.35 31.35
C ASP A 160 -8.33 -12.16 30.36
N SER A 161 -9.55 -12.46 30.80
CA SER A 161 -10.81 -12.13 30.10
C SER A 161 -10.85 -12.59 28.62
N GLY A 162 -10.05 -13.59 28.24
CA GLY A 162 -9.99 -14.13 26.88
C GLY A 162 -9.31 -13.20 25.87
N LYS A 163 -8.53 -12.19 26.30
CA LYS A 163 -7.86 -11.20 25.43
C LYS A 163 -6.95 -11.87 24.41
N ILE A 164 -6.08 -12.81 24.83
CA ILE A 164 -5.19 -13.51 23.89
C ILE A 164 -5.97 -14.32 22.84
N THR A 165 -7.09 -14.90 23.21
CA THR A 165 -7.97 -15.65 22.29
C THR A 165 -8.60 -14.69 21.27
N ALA A 166 -9.05 -13.53 21.72
CA ALA A 166 -9.60 -12.49 20.87
C ALA A 166 -8.54 -11.96 19.88
N LEU A 167 -7.32 -11.69 20.36
CA LEU A 167 -6.19 -11.25 19.53
C LEU A 167 -5.85 -12.29 18.46
N LYS A 168 -5.69 -13.57 18.83
CA LYS A 168 -5.39 -14.66 17.88
C LYS A 168 -6.48 -14.80 16.83
N THR A 169 -7.74 -14.76 17.23
CA THR A 169 -8.89 -14.84 16.33
C THR A 169 -8.91 -13.65 15.36
N ALA A 170 -8.72 -12.44 15.88
CA ALA A 170 -8.67 -11.22 15.09
C ALA A 170 -7.52 -11.27 14.07
N THR A 171 -6.33 -11.66 14.51
CA THR A 171 -5.15 -11.76 13.66
C THR A 171 -5.31 -12.81 12.55
N ASN A 172 -5.80 -14.01 12.86
CA ASN A 172 -6.03 -15.06 11.85
C ASN A 172 -7.10 -14.64 10.81
N ASN A 173 -8.15 -13.93 11.25
CA ASN A 173 -9.15 -13.38 10.36
C ASN A 173 -8.55 -12.33 9.42
N LEU A 174 -7.68 -11.45 9.95
CA LEU A 174 -6.96 -10.46 9.16
C LEU A 174 -6.00 -11.11 8.16
N LEU A 175 -5.21 -12.10 8.58
CA LEU A 175 -4.34 -12.87 7.69
C LEU A 175 -5.12 -13.52 6.55
N THR A 176 -6.31 -14.09 6.85
CA THR A 176 -7.19 -14.67 5.83
C THR A 176 -7.66 -13.62 4.81
N GLN A 177 -8.02 -12.42 5.27
CA GLN A 177 -8.45 -11.34 4.38
C GLN A 177 -7.29 -10.81 3.52
N LEU A 178 -6.10 -10.64 4.10
CA LEU A 178 -4.90 -10.22 3.38
C LEU A 178 -4.49 -11.27 2.34
N LYS A 179 -4.56 -12.57 2.68
CA LYS A 179 -4.35 -13.68 1.74
C LYS A 179 -5.33 -13.62 0.57
N ASN A 180 -6.62 -13.43 0.85
CA ASN A 180 -7.66 -13.36 -0.18
C ASN A 180 -7.53 -12.10 -1.06
N ALA A 181 -6.98 -11.03 -0.51
CA ALA A 181 -6.66 -9.82 -1.27
C ALA A 181 -5.43 -10.00 -2.17
N ALA A 182 -4.49 -10.89 -1.86
CA ALA A 182 -3.33 -11.19 -2.70
C ALA A 182 -3.75 -12.02 -3.92
N VAL A 183 -3.53 -11.49 -5.13
CA VAL A 183 -3.74 -12.27 -6.38
C VAL A 183 -2.52 -13.12 -6.69
N ASN A 184 -1.32 -12.56 -6.43
CA ASN A 184 -0.05 -13.24 -6.65
C ASN A 184 0.80 -13.19 -5.38
N ASN A 185 1.74 -14.13 -5.25
CA ASN A 185 2.77 -14.07 -4.23
C ASN A 185 3.57 -12.76 -4.38
N GLY A 186 3.75 -12.04 -3.26
CA GLY A 186 4.44 -10.75 -3.26
C GLY A 186 3.54 -9.51 -3.41
N ASP A 187 2.26 -9.69 -3.69
CA ASP A 187 1.30 -8.57 -3.67
C ASP A 187 1.04 -8.06 -2.25
N VAL A 188 1.08 -8.96 -1.28
CA VAL A 188 0.97 -8.69 0.15
C VAL A 188 2.07 -9.44 0.88
N TYR A 189 2.94 -8.72 1.57
CA TYR A 189 3.88 -9.27 2.54
C TYR A 189 3.44 -8.89 3.95
N VAL A 190 3.58 -9.83 4.87
CA VAL A 190 3.26 -9.62 6.29
C VAL A 190 4.46 -10.02 7.13
N SER A 191 4.82 -9.20 8.11
CA SER A 191 5.71 -9.55 9.23
C SER A 191 4.90 -9.66 10.51
N ILE A 192 5.36 -10.47 11.47
CA ILE A 192 4.71 -10.64 12.77
C ILE A 192 5.76 -10.43 13.86
N VAL A 193 5.45 -9.51 14.78
CA VAL A 193 6.30 -9.15 15.91
C VAL A 193 5.52 -9.33 17.20
N PRO A 194 5.54 -10.53 17.81
CA PRO A 194 5.03 -10.71 19.16
C PRO A 194 5.96 -9.97 20.13
N PHE A 195 5.38 -9.25 21.08
CA PHE A 195 6.16 -8.51 22.07
C PHE A 195 5.64 -8.72 23.49
N VAL A 196 6.54 -8.58 24.42
CA VAL A 196 6.32 -8.41 25.86
C VAL A 196 7.07 -7.14 26.32
N LYS A 197 7.81 -7.16 27.42
CA LYS A 197 8.84 -6.13 27.69
C LYS A 197 9.90 -6.14 26.59
N ASP A 198 10.22 -7.30 26.08
CA ASP A 198 11.23 -7.61 25.08
C ASP A 198 10.58 -8.24 23.83
N VAL A 199 11.40 -8.39 22.79
CA VAL A 199 11.03 -9.13 21.57
C VAL A 199 12.02 -10.25 21.33
N ASN A 200 11.53 -11.43 20.95
CA ASN A 200 12.36 -12.56 20.57
C ASN A 200 12.76 -12.46 19.10
N VAL A 201 14.05 -12.39 18.84
CA VAL A 201 14.62 -12.33 17.49
C VAL A 201 15.20 -13.67 17.03
N ASP A 202 14.85 -14.76 17.71
CA ASP A 202 15.35 -16.12 17.55
C ASP A 202 16.79 -16.32 18.09
N PRO A 203 17.00 -17.22 19.05
CA PRO A 203 18.34 -17.50 19.63
C PRO A 203 19.36 -17.99 18.61
N VAL A 204 18.95 -18.45 17.43
CA VAL A 204 19.88 -18.82 16.34
C VAL A 204 20.79 -17.63 15.92
N ASN A 205 20.36 -16.40 16.21
CA ASN A 205 21.08 -15.17 15.89
C ASN A 205 22.19 -14.80 16.89
N TYR A 206 22.56 -15.68 17.83
CA TYR A 206 23.56 -15.39 18.86
C TYR A 206 24.95 -14.95 18.33
N ASN A 207 25.26 -15.20 17.07
CA ASN A 207 26.51 -14.73 16.42
C ASN A 207 26.28 -13.41 15.60
N ALA A 208 25.13 -12.79 15.66
CA ALA A 208 24.84 -11.62 14.85
C ALA A 208 25.58 -10.38 15.36
N THR A 209 26.19 -9.62 14.44
CA THR A 209 26.98 -8.44 14.77
C THR A 209 26.16 -7.21 15.16
N TRP A 210 24.83 -7.27 15.00
CA TRP A 210 23.90 -6.22 15.40
C TRP A 210 23.41 -6.38 16.86
N ILE A 211 23.86 -7.41 17.60
CA ILE A 211 23.55 -7.60 19.02
C ILE A 211 24.61 -6.92 19.88
N ASP A 212 24.16 -6.24 20.93
CA ASP A 212 25.01 -5.75 22.02
C ASP A 212 24.91 -6.73 23.20
N TRP A 213 26.05 -7.33 23.58
CA TRP A 213 26.14 -8.32 24.62
C TRP A 213 26.52 -7.73 26.00
N THR A 214 26.80 -6.44 26.07
CA THR A 214 27.38 -5.80 27.26
C THR A 214 26.58 -6.06 28.52
N ASP A 215 25.27 -5.80 28.48
CA ASP A 215 24.41 -5.98 29.66
C ASP A 215 24.16 -7.47 29.95
N TRP A 216 24.04 -8.29 28.91
CA TRP A 216 23.81 -9.72 29.05
C TRP A 216 25.00 -10.43 29.69
N GLU A 217 26.23 -10.16 29.23
CA GLU A 217 27.48 -10.70 29.77
C GLU A 217 27.74 -10.27 31.21
N ALA A 218 27.23 -9.10 31.61
CA ALA A 218 27.40 -8.58 32.95
C ALA A 218 26.65 -9.37 34.02
N VAL A 219 25.60 -10.09 33.64
CA VAL A 219 24.73 -10.83 34.58
C VAL A 219 24.63 -12.31 34.28
N ASN A 220 24.96 -12.75 33.06
CA ASN A 220 24.94 -14.15 32.65
C ASN A 220 26.40 -14.66 32.59
N GLY A 221 26.81 -15.38 33.61
CA GLY A 221 28.16 -15.88 33.73
C GLY A 221 28.45 -16.44 35.11
N SER A 222 29.72 -16.71 35.34
CA SER A 222 30.20 -17.26 36.61
C SER A 222 31.42 -16.51 37.14
N CYS A 223 31.41 -16.26 38.44
CA CYS A 223 32.55 -15.71 39.13
C CYS A 223 33.45 -16.84 39.71
N SER A 224 34.76 -16.69 39.67
CA SER A 224 35.69 -17.60 40.31
C SER A 224 35.43 -17.77 41.83
N LYS A 225 34.59 -16.94 42.42
CA LYS A 225 34.00 -17.07 43.74
C LYS A 225 32.46 -17.07 43.64
N ASN A 226 31.85 -18.25 43.77
CA ASN A 226 30.44 -18.50 43.52
C ASN A 226 29.41 -17.59 44.27
N LYS A 227 29.84 -16.90 45.32
CA LYS A 227 28.96 -15.96 46.06
C LYS A 227 28.68 -14.67 45.31
N TYR A 228 29.44 -14.35 44.28
CA TYR A 228 29.22 -13.15 43.44
C TYR A 228 28.58 -13.57 42.13
N THR A 229 27.40 -13.03 41.87
CA THR A 229 26.49 -13.50 40.82
C THR A 229 26.42 -12.55 39.62
N ASP A 230 27.19 -11.47 39.65
CA ASP A 230 27.30 -10.50 38.56
C ASP A 230 28.76 -10.04 38.40
N GLN A 231 29.06 -9.54 37.20
CA GLN A 231 30.40 -9.10 36.81
C GLN A 231 30.94 -8.00 37.69
N ALA A 232 30.15 -6.97 37.98
CA ALA A 232 30.60 -5.81 38.74
C ALA A 232 31.02 -6.19 40.16
N THR A 233 30.20 -6.99 40.84
CA THR A 233 30.47 -7.49 42.18
C THR A 233 31.67 -8.45 42.18
N CYS A 234 31.79 -9.30 41.18
CA CYS A 234 32.92 -10.22 41.04
C CYS A 234 34.26 -9.48 40.91
N ILE A 235 34.32 -8.53 39.99
CA ILE A 235 35.54 -7.74 39.70
C ILE A 235 35.92 -6.82 40.87
N SER A 236 34.94 -6.17 41.52
CA SER A 236 35.20 -5.32 42.69
C SER A 236 35.88 -6.04 43.86
N HIS A 237 35.72 -7.37 43.92
CA HIS A 237 36.36 -8.22 44.88
C HIS A 237 37.66 -8.91 44.36
N ASN A 238 38.23 -8.40 43.28
CA ASN A 238 39.42 -8.94 42.64
C ASN A 238 39.25 -10.42 42.25
N LYS A 239 38.10 -10.79 41.70
CA LYS A 239 37.83 -12.14 41.19
C LYS A 239 37.64 -12.09 39.67
N THR A 240 37.77 -13.24 39.03
CA THR A 240 37.64 -13.37 37.58
C THR A 240 36.19 -13.70 37.27
N TRP A 241 35.55 -12.91 36.40
CA TRP A 241 34.25 -13.17 35.79
C TRP A 241 34.44 -13.87 34.45
N THR A 242 33.63 -14.88 34.19
CA THR A 242 33.58 -15.58 32.92
C THR A 242 32.14 -15.52 32.43
N PRO A 243 31.82 -14.77 31.37
CA PRO A 243 30.49 -14.77 30.76
C PRO A 243 30.12 -16.18 30.27
N ASP A 244 28.80 -16.47 30.25
CA ASP A 244 28.28 -17.68 29.63
C ASP A 244 28.43 -17.62 28.09
N ASP A 245 28.38 -18.77 27.44
CA ASP A 245 28.38 -18.83 25.97
C ASP A 245 27.09 -18.21 25.43
N HIS A 246 27.18 -17.31 24.44
CA HIS A 246 26.06 -16.62 23.82
C HIS A 246 25.01 -17.58 23.24
N ASN A 247 25.38 -18.82 22.92
CA ASN A 247 24.46 -19.85 22.46
C ASN A 247 23.44 -20.30 23.54
N THR A 248 23.62 -19.87 24.80
CA THR A 248 22.66 -20.09 25.90
C THR A 248 21.61 -19.00 26.02
N TRP A 249 21.75 -17.93 25.23
CA TRP A 249 20.76 -16.85 25.17
C TRP A 249 19.43 -17.32 24.61
N ASN A 250 18.32 -16.80 25.16
CA ASN A 250 16.98 -17.25 24.80
C ASN A 250 16.36 -16.51 23.60
N GLY A 251 17.09 -15.61 22.97
CA GLY A 251 16.63 -14.87 21.78
C GLY A 251 16.00 -13.51 22.06
N CYS A 252 15.83 -13.11 23.33
CA CYS A 252 15.22 -11.83 23.67
C CYS A 252 16.20 -10.66 23.57
N ILE A 253 15.70 -9.55 22.98
CA ILE A 253 16.35 -8.24 22.94
C ILE A 253 15.46 -7.20 23.58
N THR A 254 16.08 -6.19 24.19
CA THR A 254 15.38 -5.07 24.81
C THR A 254 15.62 -3.75 24.04
N ASP A 255 15.09 -2.63 24.55
CA ASP A 255 15.24 -1.31 23.93
C ASP A 255 16.71 -0.94 23.73
N ARG A 256 17.05 -0.50 22.54
CA ARG A 256 18.40 -0.04 22.18
C ARG A 256 18.59 1.45 22.49
N GLY A 257 19.83 1.88 22.47
CA GLY A 257 20.20 3.27 22.73
C GLY A 257 20.87 3.47 24.09
N GLY A 258 21.72 4.48 24.19
CA GLY A 258 22.53 4.77 25.37
C GLY A 258 21.87 5.73 26.34
N SER A 259 20.67 6.20 26.11
CA SER A 259 20.00 7.20 26.94
C SER A 259 18.60 6.80 27.35
N ASN A 260 18.32 6.90 28.61
CA ASN A 260 16.99 6.73 29.15
C ASN A 260 16.08 7.99 28.95
N ALA A 261 16.64 9.11 28.50
CA ALA A 261 15.84 10.30 28.23
C ALA A 261 15.05 10.18 26.92
N PRO A 262 13.72 10.31 26.93
CA PRO A 262 12.93 10.24 25.70
C PRO A 262 13.35 11.33 24.71
N SER A 263 13.63 10.94 23.47
CA SER A 263 13.94 11.85 22.37
C SER A 263 13.52 11.25 21.03
N ALA A 264 12.94 12.07 20.16
CA ALA A 264 12.53 11.64 18.81
C ALA A 264 13.71 11.17 17.95
N SER A 265 14.95 11.51 18.31
CA SER A 265 16.17 11.06 17.61
C SER A 265 16.82 9.82 18.24
N ASN A 266 16.31 9.31 19.35
CA ASN A 266 16.84 8.10 19.96
C ASN A 266 16.69 6.88 19.05
N THR A 267 17.63 5.97 19.13
CA THR A 267 17.61 4.74 18.34
C THR A 267 16.48 3.79 18.73
N ASP A 268 15.98 3.88 19.96
CA ASP A 268 14.82 3.12 20.46
C ASP A 268 13.46 3.66 20.01
N THR A 269 13.41 4.83 19.38
CA THR A 269 12.19 5.40 18.78
C THR A 269 12.26 5.49 17.25
N ASN A 270 13.31 4.96 16.64
CA ASN A 270 13.62 5.02 15.22
C ASN A 270 14.18 3.69 14.69
N VAL A 271 14.23 3.59 13.36
CA VAL A 271 14.78 2.42 12.63
C VAL A 271 16.21 2.66 12.13
N THR A 272 17.04 3.30 12.94
CA THR A 272 18.46 3.49 12.62
C THR A 272 19.13 2.13 12.39
N ALA A 273 19.86 1.99 11.27
CA ALA A 273 20.57 0.76 10.98
C ALA A 273 21.67 0.49 12.03
N PRO A 274 21.83 -0.75 12.53
CA PRO A 274 22.89 -1.08 13.45
C PRO A 274 24.28 -0.85 12.84
N VAL A 275 25.16 -0.22 13.61
CA VAL A 275 26.57 0.02 13.26
C VAL A 275 27.43 -0.53 14.37
N VAL A 276 28.23 -1.56 14.10
CA VAL A 276 29.02 -2.30 15.09
C VAL A 276 29.87 -1.39 16.00
N ALA A 277 30.40 -0.29 15.45
CA ALA A 277 31.24 0.67 16.21
C ALA A 277 30.40 1.67 17.05
N VAL A 278 29.07 1.61 16.98
CA VAL A 278 28.16 2.56 17.65
C VAL A 278 27.16 1.76 18.47
N THR A 279 27.51 1.45 19.70
CA THR A 279 26.74 0.58 20.61
C THR A 279 25.27 0.97 20.73
N ASP A 280 24.97 2.27 20.80
CA ASP A 280 23.61 2.77 20.89
C ASP A 280 22.70 2.37 19.71
N THR A 281 23.28 1.92 18.60
CA THR A 281 22.54 1.42 17.44
C THR A 281 22.32 -0.09 17.45
N LEU A 282 23.03 -0.81 18.32
CA LEU A 282 22.90 -2.26 18.45
C LEU A 282 21.70 -2.62 19.34
N PHE A 283 21.23 -3.85 19.21
CA PHE A 283 20.12 -4.36 20.01
C PHE A 283 20.66 -5.12 21.23
N PRO A 284 20.42 -4.63 22.47
CA PRO A 284 20.92 -5.30 23.65
C PRO A 284 20.27 -6.67 23.86
N ALA A 285 21.09 -7.71 24.02
CA ALA A 285 20.63 -9.02 24.44
C ALA A 285 20.10 -8.96 25.89
N GLU A 286 18.99 -9.63 26.15
CA GLU A 286 18.45 -9.83 27.48
C GLU A 286 18.04 -11.29 27.66
N GLN A 287 18.25 -11.87 28.88
CA GLN A 287 17.78 -13.19 29.24
C GLN A 287 16.41 -13.08 29.92
N TYR A 288 15.46 -12.47 29.19
CA TYR A 288 14.13 -12.23 29.73
C TYR A 288 13.26 -13.49 29.77
N SER A 289 12.51 -13.67 30.84
CA SER A 289 11.58 -14.80 30.98
C SER A 289 10.21 -14.29 31.49
N PRO A 290 9.14 -14.59 30.75
CA PRO A 290 9.06 -15.40 29.53
C PRO A 290 9.42 -14.58 28.27
N CYS A 291 10.35 -15.09 27.46
CA CYS A 291 10.62 -14.57 26.13
C CYS A 291 9.49 -15.01 25.18
N PRO A 292 8.89 -14.13 24.34
CA PRO A 292 7.74 -14.48 23.51
C PRO A 292 8.13 -15.39 22.35
N GLN A 293 7.17 -15.76 21.50
CA GLN A 293 7.45 -16.41 20.22
C GLN A 293 8.36 -15.53 19.37
N ALA A 294 9.31 -16.16 18.66
CA ALA A 294 10.24 -15.45 17.78
C ALA A 294 9.48 -14.68 16.69
N LEU A 295 9.92 -13.48 16.39
CA LEU A 295 9.37 -12.66 15.32
C LEU A 295 9.51 -13.34 13.95
N MET A 296 8.67 -12.91 12.99
CA MET A 296 8.73 -13.32 11.60
C MET A 296 8.93 -12.10 10.70
N ALA A 297 9.97 -12.14 9.85
CA ALA A 297 10.20 -11.12 8.83
C ALA A 297 9.09 -11.13 7.76
N LEU A 298 9.09 -10.11 6.88
CA LEU A 298 8.14 -10.00 5.78
C LEU A 298 8.10 -11.28 4.94
N SER A 299 6.95 -11.90 4.89
CA SER A 299 6.69 -13.18 4.21
C SER A 299 5.28 -13.18 3.59
N TYR A 300 5.01 -14.15 2.74
CA TYR A 300 3.67 -14.55 2.28
C TYR A 300 3.37 -16.03 2.58
N ASP A 301 4.11 -16.62 3.51
CA ASP A 301 3.81 -17.95 4.07
C ASP A 301 2.70 -17.85 5.12
N TRP A 302 1.47 -17.87 4.66
CA TRP A 302 0.27 -17.73 5.48
C TRP A 302 0.13 -18.83 6.53
N THR A 303 0.65 -20.01 6.25
CA THR A 303 0.60 -21.17 7.18
C THR A 303 1.52 -20.94 8.37
N SER A 304 2.77 -20.57 8.11
CA SER A 304 3.73 -20.26 9.17
C SER A 304 3.30 -19.08 10.03
N MET A 305 2.71 -18.04 9.41
CA MET A 305 2.13 -16.91 10.14
C MET A 305 1.03 -17.33 11.11
N SER A 306 0.06 -18.14 10.63
CA SER A 306 -1.04 -18.63 11.46
C SER A 306 -0.54 -19.53 12.59
N ASN A 307 0.45 -20.38 12.32
CA ASN A 307 1.09 -21.23 13.33
C ASN A 307 1.77 -20.38 14.41
N LEU A 308 2.53 -19.34 14.03
CA LEU A 308 3.17 -18.44 14.97
C LEU A 308 2.13 -17.82 15.90
N VAL A 309 1.08 -17.22 15.33
CA VAL A 309 -0.01 -16.57 16.09
C VAL A 309 -0.69 -17.57 17.04
N ASN A 310 -0.98 -18.77 16.58
CA ASN A 310 -1.66 -19.79 17.40
C ASN A 310 -0.80 -20.28 18.55
N ASN A 311 0.54 -20.28 18.40
CA ASN A 311 1.48 -20.71 19.43
C ASN A 311 1.86 -19.61 20.44
N MET A 312 1.42 -18.35 20.26
CA MET A 312 1.65 -17.30 21.25
C MET A 312 1.10 -17.70 22.61
N SER A 313 1.84 -17.42 23.68
CA SER A 313 1.45 -17.70 25.08
C SER A 313 1.70 -16.45 25.91
N PRO A 314 0.68 -15.88 26.56
CA PRO A 314 0.82 -14.62 27.25
C PRO A 314 1.69 -14.72 28.50
N GLY A 315 2.52 -13.69 28.73
CA GLY A 315 3.38 -13.60 29.90
C GLY A 315 4.26 -12.37 29.90
N GLY A 316 4.85 -12.04 31.03
CA GLY A 316 5.78 -10.91 31.17
C GLY A 316 5.13 -9.53 31.21
N ASN A 317 5.96 -8.50 31.27
CA ASN A 317 5.60 -7.09 31.31
C ASN A 317 5.37 -6.53 29.89
N THR A 318 4.86 -5.29 29.79
CA THR A 318 4.42 -4.69 28.54
C THR A 318 5.29 -3.49 28.15
N ASN A 319 5.86 -3.55 26.94
CA ASN A 319 6.51 -2.45 26.26
C ASN A 319 6.05 -2.40 24.79
N GLN A 320 5.07 -1.57 24.50
CA GLN A 320 4.52 -1.45 23.16
C GLN A 320 5.50 -0.74 22.21
N ALA A 321 6.36 0.14 22.74
CA ALA A 321 7.32 0.91 21.96
C ALA A 321 8.32 0.01 21.23
N ILE A 322 8.89 -1.01 21.90
CA ILE A 322 9.83 -1.94 21.26
C ILE A 322 9.14 -2.76 20.17
N GLY A 323 7.90 -3.19 20.43
CA GLY A 323 7.09 -3.87 19.42
C GLY A 323 6.88 -3.02 18.17
N LEU A 324 6.51 -1.74 18.35
CA LEU A 324 6.31 -0.78 17.26
C LEU A 324 7.60 -0.49 16.48
N VAL A 325 8.72 -0.26 17.15
CA VAL A 325 10.02 -0.03 16.49
C VAL A 325 10.42 -1.24 15.65
N LEU A 326 10.29 -2.46 16.18
CA LEU A 326 10.63 -3.67 15.43
C LEU A 326 9.62 -3.97 14.33
N GLY A 327 8.33 -3.65 14.53
CA GLY A 327 7.35 -3.67 13.46
C GLY A 327 7.74 -2.73 12.31
N TRP A 328 8.17 -1.51 12.63
CA TRP A 328 8.69 -0.57 11.63
C TRP A 328 9.99 -1.05 10.99
N GLN A 329 10.93 -1.56 11.80
CA GLN A 329 12.20 -2.13 11.32
C GLN A 329 11.96 -3.27 10.31
N SER A 330 10.94 -4.08 10.50
CA SER A 330 10.58 -5.17 9.57
C SER A 330 10.21 -4.67 8.17
N LEU A 331 9.70 -3.44 8.06
CA LEU A 331 9.32 -2.81 6.79
C LEU A 331 10.50 -2.21 6.03
N VAL A 332 11.58 -1.84 6.73
CA VAL A 332 12.76 -1.19 6.14
C VAL A 332 14.00 -2.11 6.09
N GLY A 333 14.02 -3.15 6.91
CA GLY A 333 15.14 -4.08 7.03
C GLY A 333 16.24 -3.59 7.99
N GLY A 334 17.24 -4.42 8.19
CA GLY A 334 18.36 -4.18 9.11
C GLY A 334 18.14 -4.78 10.51
N GLY A 335 19.24 -4.99 11.26
CA GLY A 335 19.20 -5.69 12.53
C GLY A 335 18.67 -7.11 12.38
N PRO A 336 17.61 -7.50 13.11
CA PRO A 336 17.07 -8.85 13.04
C PRO A 336 16.30 -9.14 11.73
N PHE A 337 16.12 -8.14 10.86
CA PHE A 337 15.36 -8.31 9.64
C PHE A 337 16.24 -8.28 8.40
N PRO A 338 16.01 -9.19 7.43
CA PRO A 338 16.64 -9.11 6.14
C PRO A 338 16.16 -7.85 5.37
N THR A 339 16.93 -7.48 4.34
CA THR A 339 16.49 -6.43 3.42
C THR A 339 15.12 -6.84 2.81
N PRO A 340 14.09 -5.98 2.91
CA PRO A 340 12.81 -6.27 2.31
C PRO A 340 12.91 -6.51 0.80
N PRO A 341 12.01 -7.31 0.21
CA PRO A 341 11.97 -7.51 -1.23
C PRO A 341 11.95 -6.18 -1.99
N ALA A 342 12.67 -6.09 -3.10
CA ALA A 342 12.74 -4.86 -3.90
C ALA A 342 11.34 -4.40 -4.32
N MET A 343 11.13 -3.09 -4.33
CA MET A 343 9.88 -2.50 -4.83
C MET A 343 9.90 -2.47 -6.35
N ASP A 344 8.85 -3.01 -6.97
CA ASP A 344 8.63 -2.91 -8.40
C ASP A 344 8.07 -1.51 -8.73
N PRO A 345 8.74 -0.70 -9.57
CA PRO A 345 8.32 0.67 -9.85
C PRO A 345 6.95 0.79 -10.55
N ASN A 346 6.42 -0.32 -11.07
CA ASN A 346 5.10 -0.36 -11.69
C ASN A 346 3.95 -0.40 -10.66
N TYR A 347 4.27 -0.60 -9.37
CA TYR A 347 3.30 -0.69 -8.28
C TYR A 347 3.50 0.43 -7.27
N LYS A 348 2.40 0.86 -6.66
CA LYS A 348 2.42 1.69 -5.46
C LYS A 348 2.51 0.79 -4.24
N TYR A 349 3.45 1.06 -3.36
CA TYR A 349 3.58 0.31 -2.11
C TYR A 349 2.95 1.09 -0.97
N GLN A 350 2.17 0.38 -0.17
CA GLN A 350 1.65 0.91 1.08
C GLN A 350 2.26 0.12 2.22
N GLN A 351 2.86 0.86 3.14
CA GLN A 351 3.43 0.32 4.37
C GLN A 351 2.45 0.58 5.52
N VAL A 352 2.13 -0.46 6.25
CA VAL A 352 1.13 -0.43 7.31
C VAL A 352 1.68 -1.15 8.53
N ILE A 353 1.48 -0.57 9.70
CA ILE A 353 1.69 -1.23 10.99
C ILE A 353 0.34 -1.36 11.68
N ILE A 354 0.08 -2.53 12.26
CA ILE A 354 -1.13 -2.79 13.05
C ILE A 354 -0.70 -3.28 14.42
N LEU A 355 -0.90 -2.44 15.42
CA LEU A 355 -0.67 -2.77 16.82
C LEU A 355 -1.95 -3.34 17.42
N LEU A 356 -1.89 -4.56 17.97
CA LEU A 356 -2.97 -5.16 18.76
C LEU A 356 -2.45 -5.36 20.19
N THR A 357 -3.07 -4.69 21.16
CA THR A 357 -2.67 -4.68 22.58
C THR A 357 -3.87 -4.43 23.48
N ASP A 358 -3.78 -4.70 24.78
CA ASP A 358 -4.80 -4.29 25.74
C ASP A 358 -4.61 -2.87 26.28
N GLY A 359 -3.49 -2.22 25.96
CA GLY A 359 -3.33 -0.75 26.09
C GLY A 359 -2.57 -0.23 27.31
N LEU A 360 -1.96 -1.09 28.12
CA LEU A 360 -1.22 -0.65 29.31
C LEU A 360 0.26 -1.02 29.23
N ASN A 361 1.16 -0.02 29.17
CA ASN A 361 2.58 -0.22 29.34
C ASN A 361 2.93 -0.40 30.82
N THR A 362 3.85 -1.30 31.15
CA THR A 362 4.22 -1.64 32.52
C THR A 362 5.72 -1.62 32.80
N GLN A 363 6.57 -1.90 31.81
CA GLN A 363 8.01 -1.87 31.97
C GLN A 363 8.71 -1.80 30.61
N ASP A 364 9.71 -0.91 30.50
CA ASP A 364 10.71 -0.92 29.44
C ASP A 364 12.12 -1.22 30.01
N ARG A 365 13.19 -0.98 29.25
CA ARG A 365 14.57 -1.15 29.72
C ARG A 365 14.92 -0.24 30.90
N TRP A 366 14.35 0.96 30.96
CA TRP A 366 14.76 1.99 31.92
C TRP A 366 13.68 2.34 32.95
N TYR A 367 12.39 2.12 32.64
CA TYR A 367 11.26 2.58 33.43
C TYR A 367 10.29 1.46 33.80
N THR A 368 9.67 1.64 34.96
CA THR A 368 8.52 0.87 35.41
C THR A 368 7.30 1.75 35.67
N ASP A 369 7.42 3.05 35.42
CA ASP A 369 6.29 3.96 35.47
C ASP A 369 5.66 4.12 34.08
N GLN A 370 4.35 3.97 34.00
CA GLN A 370 3.61 3.99 32.74
C GLN A 370 3.82 5.27 31.96
N SER A 371 3.87 6.44 32.63
CA SER A 371 3.92 7.72 31.93
C SER A 371 5.21 7.93 31.14
N SER A 372 6.34 7.44 31.65
CA SER A 372 7.63 7.50 30.95
C SER A 372 7.65 6.56 29.75
N ILE A 373 7.11 5.34 29.90
CA ILE A 373 7.03 4.37 28.83
C ILE A 373 6.06 4.85 27.73
N ASP A 374 4.89 5.35 28.11
CA ASP A 374 3.88 5.93 27.20
C ASP A 374 4.46 7.11 26.39
N SER A 375 5.33 7.93 27.01
CA SER A 375 5.99 9.03 26.32
C SER A 375 6.92 8.55 25.20
N ARG A 376 7.63 7.44 25.40
CA ARG A 376 8.50 6.81 24.38
C ARG A 376 7.66 6.21 23.26
N GLU A 377 6.58 5.52 23.59
CA GLU A 377 5.65 4.97 22.59
C GLU A 377 5.04 6.10 21.75
N GLN A 378 4.60 7.19 22.36
CA GLN A 378 4.04 8.33 21.63
C GLN A 378 5.05 8.94 20.63
N MET A 379 6.35 9.01 20.99
CA MET A 379 7.40 9.44 20.07
C MET A 379 7.58 8.47 18.92
N THR A 380 7.61 7.18 19.22
CA THR A 380 7.69 6.11 18.19
C THR A 380 6.52 6.21 17.22
N CYS A 381 5.30 6.37 17.72
CA CYS A 381 4.10 6.58 16.89
C CYS A 381 4.22 7.82 16.01
N THR A 382 4.76 8.91 16.55
CA THR A 382 4.99 10.16 15.81
C THR A 382 5.99 9.96 14.68
N ASN A 383 7.10 9.29 14.95
CA ASN A 383 8.14 9.00 13.98
C ASN A 383 7.64 8.06 12.86
N ILE A 384 6.87 7.03 13.20
CA ILE A 384 6.21 6.12 12.23
C ILE A 384 5.30 6.91 11.28
N LYS A 385 4.46 7.80 11.83
CA LYS A 385 3.56 8.65 11.02
C LYS A 385 4.33 9.63 10.14
N ALA A 386 5.42 10.21 10.65
CA ALA A 386 6.30 11.09 9.88
C ALA A 386 7.00 10.36 8.71
N ALA A 387 7.24 9.06 8.85
CA ALA A 387 7.75 8.20 7.77
C ALA A 387 6.68 7.80 6.74
N SER A 388 5.48 8.39 6.79
CA SER A 388 4.35 8.10 5.90
C SER A 388 3.86 6.64 5.97
N ILE A 389 4.06 5.97 7.08
CA ILE A 389 3.54 4.64 7.37
C ILE A 389 2.17 4.77 8.01
N THR A 390 1.20 4.02 7.53
CA THR A 390 -0.15 4.01 8.13
C THR A 390 -0.14 3.15 9.39
N LEU A 391 -0.44 3.74 10.53
CA LEU A 391 -0.50 3.07 11.82
C LEU A 391 -1.96 2.85 12.25
N TYR A 392 -2.34 1.59 12.37
CA TYR A 392 -3.59 1.14 12.99
C TYR A 392 -3.31 0.70 14.41
N THR A 393 -4.20 1.05 15.33
CA THR A 393 -4.16 0.57 16.71
C THR A 393 -5.48 -0.12 17.05
N VAL A 394 -5.38 -1.29 17.67
CA VAL A 394 -6.52 -2.11 18.09
C VAL A 394 -6.39 -2.39 19.56
N GLN A 395 -7.25 -1.78 20.36
CA GLN A 395 -7.34 -2.11 21.77
C GLN A 395 -8.19 -3.37 21.97
N VAL A 396 -7.57 -4.42 22.48
CA VAL A 396 -8.24 -5.68 22.86
C VAL A 396 -8.84 -5.49 24.25
N ASN A 397 -10.11 -5.14 24.30
CA ASN A 397 -10.80 -4.71 25.54
C ASN A 397 -11.98 -5.65 25.89
N THR A 398 -11.73 -6.93 25.96
CA THR A 398 -12.74 -7.93 26.35
C THR A 398 -13.01 -7.93 27.87
N GLY A 399 -12.17 -7.28 28.64
CA GLY A 399 -12.31 -7.11 30.11
C GLY A 399 -13.09 -5.89 30.55
N GLY A 400 -13.35 -4.94 29.65
CA GLY A 400 -14.04 -3.68 29.97
C GLY A 400 -13.10 -2.60 30.56
N ASP A 401 -11.81 -2.64 30.20
CA ASP A 401 -10.80 -1.67 30.60
C ASP A 401 -11.10 -0.27 30.01
N PRO A 402 -10.60 0.83 30.59
CA PRO A 402 -10.72 2.17 29.99
C PRO A 402 -10.13 2.23 28.60
N THR A 403 -10.75 2.99 27.70
CA THR A 403 -10.22 3.24 26.37
C THR A 403 -8.90 4.01 26.44
N SER A 404 -7.84 3.48 25.84
CA SER A 404 -6.50 4.07 25.85
C SER A 404 -6.42 5.31 24.96
N THR A 405 -6.15 6.46 25.58
CA THR A 405 -5.87 7.73 24.86
C THR A 405 -4.56 7.65 24.08
N LEU A 406 -3.57 6.92 24.58
CA LEU A 406 -2.30 6.69 23.89
C LEU A 406 -2.52 5.99 22.56
N LEU A 407 -3.28 4.89 22.53
CA LEU A 407 -3.59 4.16 21.31
C LEU A 407 -4.42 4.98 20.32
N GLN A 408 -5.34 5.82 20.81
CA GLN A 408 -6.08 6.76 19.97
C GLN A 408 -5.15 7.78 19.31
N ASN A 409 -4.18 8.33 20.05
CA ASN A 409 -3.20 9.30 19.56
C ASN A 409 -2.15 8.65 18.65
N CYS A 410 -1.80 7.40 18.88
CA CYS A 410 -0.88 6.61 18.04
C CYS A 410 -1.46 6.34 16.67
N ALA A 411 -2.74 6.02 16.55
CA ALA A 411 -3.38 5.81 15.27
C ALA A 411 -3.12 6.96 14.29
N SER A 412 -3.00 6.66 13.00
CA SER A 412 -2.75 7.68 11.96
C SER A 412 -3.87 8.72 11.88
N ASP A 413 -5.09 8.31 12.12
CA ASP A 413 -6.28 9.13 12.30
C ASP A 413 -7.33 8.36 13.12
N SER A 414 -8.42 9.02 13.52
CA SER A 414 -9.47 8.41 14.36
C SER A 414 -10.16 7.20 13.70
N SER A 415 -10.14 7.08 12.38
CA SER A 415 -10.68 5.92 11.67
C SER A 415 -9.74 4.70 11.67
N LYS A 416 -8.54 4.84 12.22
CA LYS A 416 -7.53 3.79 12.32
C LYS A 416 -7.39 3.25 13.75
N PHE A 417 -8.12 3.82 14.71
CA PHE A 417 -8.26 3.26 16.05
C PHE A 417 -9.48 2.35 16.13
N PHE A 418 -9.32 1.16 16.69
CA PHE A 418 -10.39 0.19 16.87
C PHE A 418 -10.43 -0.36 18.30
N LEU A 419 -11.64 -0.57 18.79
CA LEU A 419 -11.90 -1.19 20.08
C LEU A 419 -12.49 -2.59 19.86
N LEU A 420 -11.83 -3.63 20.35
CA LEU A 420 -12.25 -5.03 20.26
C LEU A 420 -12.81 -5.46 21.62
N THR A 421 -14.13 -5.42 21.80
CA THR A 421 -14.80 -5.70 23.09
C THR A 421 -15.29 -7.14 23.26
N SER A 422 -15.20 -7.96 22.23
CA SER A 422 -15.50 -9.41 22.32
C SER A 422 -14.71 -10.21 21.27
N SER A 423 -14.42 -11.46 21.59
CA SER A 423 -13.75 -12.38 20.65
C SER A 423 -14.58 -12.71 19.41
N SER A 424 -15.89 -12.44 19.44
CA SER A 424 -16.80 -12.64 18.31
C SER A 424 -16.89 -11.41 17.38
N GLN A 425 -16.26 -10.27 17.70
CA GLN A 425 -16.29 -9.08 16.86
C GLN A 425 -15.36 -9.22 15.62
N ILE A 426 -15.73 -10.14 14.76
CA ILE A 426 -15.18 -10.27 13.38
C ILE A 426 -15.31 -8.95 12.59
N VAL A 427 -16.22 -8.07 13.01
CA VAL A 427 -16.52 -6.80 12.32
C VAL A 427 -15.31 -5.85 12.30
N THR A 428 -14.60 -5.72 13.43
CA THR A 428 -13.45 -4.81 13.55
C THR A 428 -12.29 -5.22 12.64
N THR A 429 -11.93 -6.51 12.64
CA THR A 429 -10.88 -7.04 11.74
C THR A 429 -11.33 -7.05 10.29
N ARG A 430 -12.63 -7.25 10.03
CA ARG A 430 -13.21 -7.11 8.70
C ARG A 430 -13.11 -5.67 8.20
N GLN A 431 -13.30 -4.66 9.05
CA GLN A 431 -13.14 -3.26 8.68
C GLN A 431 -11.69 -2.92 8.31
N ILE A 432 -10.72 -3.37 9.10
CA ILE A 432 -9.29 -3.20 8.79
C ILE A 432 -8.93 -3.92 7.49
N GLY A 433 -9.28 -5.19 7.35
CA GLY A 433 -9.01 -5.98 6.15
C GLY A 433 -9.70 -5.42 4.91
N THR A 434 -10.93 -4.92 5.05
CA THR A 434 -11.65 -4.22 3.95
C THR A 434 -10.97 -2.90 3.60
N ALA A 435 -10.54 -2.11 4.59
CA ALA A 435 -9.81 -0.88 4.35
C ALA A 435 -8.49 -1.16 3.61
N LEU A 436 -7.73 -2.17 4.02
CA LEU A 436 -6.49 -2.59 3.36
C LEU A 436 -6.74 -3.18 1.96
N SER A 437 -7.79 -3.99 1.80
CA SER A 437 -8.19 -4.52 0.49
C SER A 437 -8.64 -3.41 -0.46
N ASN A 438 -9.39 -2.43 0.04
CA ASN A 438 -9.83 -1.27 -0.74
C ASN A 438 -8.64 -0.40 -1.16
N LEU A 439 -7.60 -0.25 -0.34
CA LEU A 439 -6.36 0.43 -0.70
C LEU A 439 -5.67 -0.23 -1.90
N ARG A 440 -5.86 -1.53 -2.09
CA ARG A 440 -5.34 -2.28 -3.23
C ARG A 440 -6.23 -2.17 -4.47
N VAL A 441 -7.55 -2.08 -4.29
CA VAL A 441 -8.55 -2.05 -5.40
C VAL A 441 -8.86 -0.63 -5.84
N ALA A 442 -8.68 0.36 -4.97
CA ALA A 442 -9.01 1.74 -5.26
C ALA A 442 -7.85 2.47 -5.97
N LYS A 443 -7.87 2.46 -7.30
CA LYS A 443 -7.76 3.64 -8.18
C LYS A 443 -7.70 3.22 -9.62
#